data_7f8fedbc5e5f552509394d4febe1bb40
#
_entry.id   7f8fedbc5e5f552509394d4febe1bb40
#
_cell.length_a   1.000
_cell.length_b   1.000
_cell.length_c   1.000
_cell.angle_alpha   90.00
_cell.angle_beta   90.00
_cell.angle_gamma   90.00
#
_symmetry.space_group_name_H-M   'P 1'
#
loop_
_entity.id
_entity.type
_entity.pdbx_description
1 polymer ?
#
loop_
_entity_poly.entity_id
_entity_poly.type
_entity_poly.pdbx_seq_one_letter_code
_entity_poly.pdbx_strand_id
1 'polypeptide(L)'
;MTTINNARHARQSLAMAILVMAAACGIIFASGTAKAEDPTPSEAALAEMKKMLGGVPAELQVYPESARAAGWEMMKAADFNKNTALPAKVRELIGLAVSAQIPCQYCVYYHIKAAKAAGASEEEMREAVHQASLTRHWSTILYGNQYDLKVYKAETDAAFKKP
;
A
#
# COMPACT_ATOMS: atom_id res chain seq x y z
N MET A 1 21.10 -73.82 -8.32
CA MET A 1 22.16 -72.94 -7.78
C MET A 1 22.86 -72.11 -8.89
N THR A 2 22.18 -71.72 -9.98
CA THR A 2 22.83 -71.08 -11.14
C THR A 2 22.31 -69.69 -11.49
N THR A 3 21.37 -69.16 -10.74
CA THR A 3 20.72 -67.81 -11.05
C THR A 3 21.22 -66.66 -10.24
N ILE A 4 21.99 -66.89 -9.18
CA ILE A 4 22.48 -65.78 -8.29
C ILE A 4 23.81 -65.19 -8.78
N ASN A 5 24.62 -65.94 -9.54
CA ASN A 5 25.93 -65.45 -9.97
C ASN A 5 25.86 -64.47 -11.16
N ASN A 6 24.84 -64.54 -12.02
CA ASN A 6 24.74 -63.66 -13.18
C ASN A 6 24.34 -62.22 -12.79
N ALA A 7 23.64 -62.00 -11.65
CA ALA A 7 23.24 -60.66 -11.19
C ALA A 7 24.41 -59.87 -10.58
N ARG A 8 25.43 -60.53 -10.04
CA ARG A 8 26.60 -59.84 -9.48
C ARG A 8 27.56 -59.31 -10.54
N HIS A 9 27.76 -60.10 -11.62
CA HIS A 9 28.64 -59.67 -12.72
C HIS A 9 28.01 -58.52 -13.54
N ALA A 10 26.70 -58.51 -13.73
CA ALA A 10 26.02 -57.40 -14.42
C ALA A 10 26.10 -56.09 -13.64
N ARG A 11 26.03 -56.12 -12.30
CA ARG A 11 26.15 -54.94 -11.47
C ARG A 11 27.58 -54.37 -11.38
N GLN A 12 28.60 -55.23 -11.42
CA GLN A 12 29.99 -54.80 -11.42
C GLN A 12 30.42 -54.21 -12.78
N SER A 13 29.92 -54.70 -13.88
CA SER A 13 30.18 -54.14 -15.21
C SER A 13 29.51 -52.78 -15.42
N LEU A 14 28.34 -52.56 -14.84
CA LEU A 14 27.65 -51.29 -14.94
C LEU A 14 28.30 -50.20 -14.05
N ALA A 15 28.83 -50.58 -12.89
CA ALA A 15 29.54 -49.65 -12.01
C ALA A 15 30.89 -49.20 -12.61
N MET A 16 31.60 -50.06 -13.34
CA MET A 16 32.84 -49.71 -14.00
C MET A 16 32.65 -48.81 -15.23
N ALA A 17 31.51 -48.98 -15.97
CA ALA A 17 31.20 -48.14 -17.13
C ALA A 17 30.84 -46.70 -16.72
N ILE A 18 30.26 -46.49 -15.54
CA ILE A 18 29.91 -45.16 -15.03
C ILE A 18 31.16 -44.40 -14.56
N LEU A 19 32.17 -45.08 -14.05
CA LEU A 19 33.38 -44.42 -13.53
C LEU A 19 34.32 -43.93 -14.66
N VAL A 20 34.28 -44.53 -15.86
CA VAL A 20 35.13 -44.13 -16.97
C VAL A 20 34.56 -42.98 -17.78
N MET A 21 33.22 -42.74 -17.73
CA MET A 21 32.62 -41.56 -18.40
C MET A 21 32.70 -40.26 -17.59
N ALA A 22 32.99 -40.29 -16.29
CA ALA A 22 33.12 -39.10 -15.47
C ALA A 22 34.48 -38.37 -15.65
N ALA A 23 35.46 -39.01 -16.27
CA ALA A 23 36.81 -38.43 -16.42
C ALA A 23 37.02 -37.66 -17.74
N ALA A 24 36.08 -37.71 -18.69
CA ALA A 24 36.23 -37.07 -20.00
C ALA A 24 35.33 -35.84 -20.24
N CYS A 25 34.40 -35.53 -19.31
CA CYS A 25 33.61 -34.33 -19.40
C CYS A 25 34.17 -33.34 -18.41
N GLY A 26 35.13 -32.55 -18.84
CA GLY A 26 35.58 -31.33 -18.09
C GLY A 26 34.41 -30.38 -17.95
N ILE A 27 33.56 -30.58 -16.92
CA ILE A 27 32.58 -29.59 -16.53
C ILE A 27 33.40 -28.47 -15.91
N ILE A 28 33.72 -27.46 -16.72
CA ILE A 28 34.15 -26.15 -16.24
C ILE A 28 32.93 -25.63 -15.48
N PHE A 29 32.91 -25.79 -14.16
CA PHE A 29 32.09 -24.94 -13.30
C PHE A 29 32.63 -23.54 -13.46
N ALA A 30 32.13 -22.80 -14.46
CA ALA A 30 32.21 -21.38 -14.46
C ALA A 30 31.47 -20.93 -13.18
N SER A 31 32.24 -20.63 -12.14
CA SER A 31 31.75 -19.87 -11.00
C SER A 31 31.40 -18.47 -11.52
N GLY A 32 30.30 -18.40 -12.28
CA GLY A 32 29.63 -17.16 -12.57
C GLY A 32 29.20 -16.61 -11.21
N THR A 33 29.88 -15.58 -10.75
CA THR A 33 29.32 -14.72 -9.70
C THR A 33 27.98 -14.26 -10.24
N ALA A 34 26.89 -14.85 -9.75
CA ALA A 34 25.56 -14.36 -10.06
C ALA A 34 25.55 -12.89 -9.64
N LYS A 35 25.52 -12.00 -10.61
CA LYS A 35 25.34 -10.58 -10.35
C LYS A 35 23.99 -10.48 -9.61
N ALA A 36 24.01 -9.90 -8.42
CA ALA A 36 22.75 -9.67 -7.72
C ALA A 36 21.85 -8.86 -8.66
N GLU A 37 20.67 -9.38 -8.90
CA GLU A 37 19.68 -8.72 -9.73
C GLU A 37 19.26 -7.43 -9.03
N ASP A 38 19.13 -6.33 -9.77
CA ASP A 38 18.71 -5.06 -9.21
C ASP A 38 17.33 -5.24 -8.57
N PRO A 39 17.08 -4.63 -7.39
CA PRO A 39 15.81 -4.84 -6.69
C PRO A 39 14.64 -4.37 -7.54
N THR A 40 13.56 -5.13 -7.53
CA THR A 40 12.29 -4.72 -8.15
C THR A 40 11.81 -3.40 -7.55
N PRO A 41 10.97 -2.62 -8.25
CA PRO A 41 10.38 -1.40 -7.69
C PRO A 41 9.67 -1.63 -6.34
N SER A 42 9.03 -2.78 -6.18
CA SER A 42 8.36 -3.16 -4.92
C SER A 42 9.36 -3.40 -3.80
N GLU A 43 10.45 -4.12 -4.05
CA GLU A 43 11.52 -4.37 -3.07
C GLU A 43 12.22 -3.08 -2.66
N ALA A 44 12.50 -2.20 -3.61
CA ALA A 44 13.08 -0.88 -3.34
C ALA A 44 12.14 -0.05 -2.45
N ALA A 45 10.85 -0.03 -2.75
CA ALA A 45 9.84 0.65 -1.91
C ALA A 45 9.77 0.07 -0.49
N LEU A 46 9.79 -1.26 -0.34
CA LEU A 46 9.81 -1.92 0.98
C LEU A 46 11.06 -1.54 1.78
N ALA A 47 12.22 -1.47 1.14
CA ALA A 47 13.46 -1.07 1.80
C ALA A 47 13.40 0.40 2.25
N GLU A 48 12.87 1.29 1.41
CA GLU A 48 12.69 2.71 1.74
C GLU A 48 11.72 2.90 2.91
N MET A 49 10.55 2.23 2.91
CA MET A 49 9.59 2.28 4.01
C MET A 49 10.21 1.85 5.34
N LYS A 50 10.91 0.72 5.36
CA LYS A 50 11.60 0.23 6.56
C LYS A 50 12.64 1.24 7.06
N LYS A 51 13.38 1.87 6.16
CA LYS A 51 14.38 2.89 6.51
C LYS A 51 13.73 4.16 7.08
N MET A 52 12.64 4.64 6.47
CA MET A 52 11.99 5.90 6.85
C MET A 52 11.08 5.76 8.07
N LEU A 53 10.36 4.65 8.17
CA LEU A 53 9.27 4.47 9.13
C LEU A 53 9.57 3.38 10.18
N GLY A 54 10.67 2.65 10.06
CA GLY A 54 10.97 1.49 10.90
C GLY A 54 10.14 0.24 10.56
N GLY A 55 9.26 0.31 9.55
CA GLY A 55 8.38 -0.79 9.15
C GLY A 55 7.65 -0.50 7.86
N VAL A 56 6.78 -1.42 7.44
CA VAL A 56 5.91 -1.25 6.28
C VAL A 56 4.51 -0.89 6.78
N PRO A 57 3.90 0.23 6.33
CA PRO A 57 2.52 0.57 6.67
C PRO A 57 1.55 -0.54 6.31
N ALA A 58 0.53 -0.77 7.16
CA ALA A 58 -0.42 -1.87 7.00
C ALA A 58 -1.13 -1.82 5.63
N GLU A 59 -1.47 -0.63 5.17
CA GLU A 59 -2.08 -0.39 3.88
C GLU A 59 -1.23 -0.93 2.73
N LEU A 60 0.09 -0.68 2.79
CA LEU A 60 1.04 -1.11 1.77
C LEU A 60 1.47 -2.58 1.89
N GLN A 61 1.24 -3.21 3.05
CA GLN A 61 1.42 -4.66 3.19
C GLN A 61 0.38 -5.45 2.36
N VAL A 62 -0.86 -4.97 2.31
CA VAL A 62 -1.96 -5.60 1.57
C VAL A 62 -2.06 -5.14 0.12
N TYR A 63 -1.22 -4.20 -0.30
CA TYR A 63 -1.18 -3.74 -1.70
C TYR A 63 -0.65 -4.84 -2.63
N PRO A 64 -1.18 -4.97 -3.84
CA PRO A 64 -0.58 -5.84 -4.85
C PRO A 64 0.88 -5.47 -5.08
N GLU A 65 1.74 -6.46 -5.22
CA GLU A 65 3.18 -6.23 -5.41
C GLU A 65 3.47 -5.30 -6.59
N SER A 66 2.78 -5.51 -7.72
CA SER A 66 2.92 -4.69 -8.93
C SER A 66 2.54 -3.21 -8.75
N ALA A 67 1.72 -2.87 -7.75
CA ALA A 67 1.25 -1.51 -7.49
C ALA A 67 1.85 -0.89 -6.21
N ARG A 68 2.57 -1.66 -5.40
CA ARG A 68 3.07 -1.23 -4.09
C ARG A 68 3.99 -0.01 -4.17
N ALA A 69 4.90 0.01 -5.13
CA ALA A 69 5.80 1.15 -5.33
C ALA A 69 5.01 2.44 -5.64
N ALA A 70 4.02 2.38 -6.54
CA ALA A 70 3.16 3.52 -6.85
C ALA A 70 2.33 3.96 -5.64
N GLY A 71 1.81 3.02 -4.85
CA GLY A 71 1.12 3.31 -3.59
C GLY A 71 2.01 4.02 -2.58
N TRP A 72 3.27 3.62 -2.47
CA TRP A 72 4.25 4.30 -1.63
C TRP A 72 4.55 5.73 -2.08
N GLU A 73 4.74 5.96 -3.38
CA GLU A 73 4.92 7.31 -3.92
C GLU A 73 3.70 8.22 -3.63
N MET A 74 2.50 7.68 -3.78
CA MET A 74 1.27 8.41 -3.45
C MET A 74 1.21 8.77 -1.97
N MET A 75 1.53 7.84 -1.07
CA MET A 75 1.58 8.09 0.37
C MET A 75 2.62 9.16 0.72
N LYS A 76 3.83 9.10 0.13
CA LYS A 76 4.85 10.13 0.33
C LYS A 76 4.36 11.51 -0.12
N ALA A 77 3.72 11.58 -1.27
CA ALA A 77 3.21 12.85 -1.81
C ALA A 77 2.07 13.43 -0.96
N ALA A 78 1.23 12.60 -0.35
CA ALA A 78 0.12 13.03 0.48
C ALA A 78 0.55 13.36 1.91
N ASP A 79 1.26 12.43 2.58
CA ASP A 79 1.44 12.50 4.04
C ASP A 79 2.78 13.11 4.45
N PHE A 80 3.85 12.89 3.66
CA PHE A 80 5.19 13.37 4.00
C PHE A 80 5.62 14.63 3.25
N ASN A 81 4.83 15.10 2.30
CA ASN A 81 5.12 16.33 1.56
C ASN A 81 4.86 17.55 2.46
N LYS A 82 5.91 18.37 2.65
CA LYS A 82 5.82 19.63 3.40
C LYS A 82 5.37 20.82 2.55
N ASN A 83 5.42 20.69 1.23
CA ASN A 83 5.06 21.75 0.28
C ASN A 83 3.61 21.59 -0.20
N THR A 84 2.66 21.63 0.73
CA THR A 84 1.23 21.50 0.45
C THR A 84 0.51 22.81 0.79
N ALA A 85 -0.54 23.15 0.03
CA ALA A 85 -1.33 24.34 0.27
C ALA A 85 -2.09 24.30 1.61
N LEU A 86 -2.48 23.08 2.06
CA LEU A 86 -3.16 22.90 3.33
C LEU A 86 -2.16 22.47 4.41
N PRO A 87 -2.19 23.07 5.61
CA PRO A 87 -1.44 22.60 6.75
C PRO A 87 -1.76 21.13 7.10
N ALA A 88 -0.80 20.39 7.64
CA ALA A 88 -0.98 18.99 8.02
C ALA A 88 -2.22 18.79 8.90
N LYS A 89 -2.41 19.60 9.94
CA LYS A 89 -3.60 19.56 10.80
C LYS A 89 -4.92 19.59 10.01
N VAL A 90 -5.02 20.51 9.05
CA VAL A 90 -6.24 20.66 8.24
C VAL A 90 -6.48 19.43 7.36
N ARG A 91 -5.42 18.88 6.75
CA ARG A 91 -5.52 17.64 5.94
C ARG A 91 -6.03 16.47 6.77
N GLU A 92 -5.51 16.32 7.99
CA GLU A 92 -5.93 15.22 8.88
C GLU A 92 -7.37 15.39 9.39
N LEU A 93 -7.82 16.63 9.66
CA LEU A 93 -9.22 16.91 10.00
C LEU A 93 -10.16 16.62 8.82
N ILE A 94 -9.75 16.93 7.59
CA ILE A 94 -10.50 16.55 6.37
C ILE A 94 -10.55 15.03 6.25
N GLY A 95 -9.41 14.34 6.43
CA GLY A 95 -9.34 12.87 6.41
C GLY A 95 -10.26 12.24 7.44
N LEU A 96 -10.30 12.78 8.66
CA LEU A 96 -11.20 12.34 9.72
C LEU A 96 -12.68 12.51 9.32
N ALA A 97 -13.05 13.69 8.79
CA ALA A 97 -14.40 13.97 8.33
C ALA A 97 -14.84 13.02 7.20
N VAL A 98 -13.96 12.78 6.22
CA VAL A 98 -14.22 11.84 5.12
C VAL A 98 -14.33 10.40 5.63
N SER A 99 -13.42 9.97 6.49
CA SER A 99 -13.43 8.60 7.04
C SER A 99 -14.66 8.28 7.86
N ALA A 100 -15.24 9.28 8.54
CA ALA A 100 -16.51 9.14 9.24
C ALA A 100 -17.69 8.94 8.27
N GLN A 101 -17.66 9.54 7.07
CA GLN A 101 -18.70 9.41 6.05
C GLN A 101 -18.66 8.07 5.29
N ILE A 102 -17.47 7.52 5.05
CA ILE A 102 -17.28 6.23 4.38
C ILE A 102 -17.26 5.02 5.34
N PRO A 103 -17.69 5.14 6.57
CA PRO A 103 -17.52 4.41 7.81
C PRO A 103 -16.26 3.48 7.83
N CYS A 104 -15.08 4.09 7.60
CA CYS A 104 -13.80 3.38 7.63
C CYS A 104 -13.16 3.48 9.03
N GLN A 105 -13.33 2.46 9.85
CA GLN A 105 -12.76 2.43 11.20
C GLN A 105 -11.22 2.54 11.24
N TYR A 106 -10.52 1.98 10.26
CA TYR A 106 -9.05 2.10 10.14
C TYR A 106 -8.64 3.55 9.87
N CYS A 107 -9.34 4.19 8.93
CA CYS A 107 -9.07 5.57 8.55
C CYS A 107 -9.40 6.54 9.69
N VAL A 108 -10.52 6.33 10.39
CA VAL A 108 -10.89 7.13 11.59
C VAL A 108 -9.78 7.03 12.64
N TYR A 109 -9.32 5.81 12.95
CA TYR A 109 -8.26 5.62 13.93
C TYR A 109 -6.96 6.33 13.50
N TYR A 110 -6.55 6.16 12.25
CA TYR A 110 -5.35 6.79 11.69
C TYR A 110 -5.45 8.32 11.78
N HIS A 111 -6.50 8.92 11.22
CA HIS A 111 -6.64 10.37 11.17
C HIS A 111 -6.79 11.03 12.54
N ILE A 112 -7.40 10.36 13.52
CA ILE A 112 -7.38 10.85 14.92
C ILE A 112 -5.95 10.94 15.45
N LYS A 113 -5.12 9.91 15.24
CA LYS A 113 -3.73 9.91 15.68
C LYS A 113 -2.90 10.96 14.95
N ALA A 114 -3.04 11.05 13.65
CA ALA A 114 -2.30 11.99 12.81
C ALA A 114 -2.72 13.44 13.08
N ALA A 115 -4.01 13.72 13.27
CA ALA A 115 -4.52 15.03 13.64
C ALA A 115 -3.94 15.50 14.98
N LYS A 116 -3.94 14.64 16.01
CA LYS A 116 -3.31 14.93 17.31
C LYS A 116 -1.82 15.21 17.16
N ALA A 117 -1.10 14.41 16.40
CA ALA A 117 0.32 14.63 16.12
C ALA A 117 0.58 15.94 15.36
N ALA A 118 -0.36 16.37 14.52
CA ALA A 118 -0.33 17.66 13.83
C ALA A 118 -0.86 18.85 14.68
N GLY A 119 -1.15 18.63 15.97
CA GLY A 119 -1.58 19.66 16.91
C GLY A 119 -3.07 20.03 16.85
N ALA A 120 -3.93 19.11 16.39
CA ALA A 120 -5.36 19.29 16.50
C ALA A 120 -5.85 19.04 17.92
N SER A 121 -6.74 19.90 18.41
CA SER A 121 -7.44 19.72 19.67
C SER A 121 -8.56 18.67 19.54
N GLU A 122 -9.01 18.15 20.68
CA GLU A 122 -10.19 17.26 20.73
C GLU A 122 -11.43 17.97 20.17
N GLU A 123 -11.55 19.29 20.42
CA GLU A 123 -12.68 20.07 19.93
C GLU A 123 -12.65 20.27 18.43
N GLU A 124 -11.48 20.62 17.85
CA GLU A 124 -11.33 20.70 16.39
C GLU A 124 -11.69 19.40 15.69
N MET A 125 -11.34 18.24 16.28
CA MET A 125 -11.72 16.93 15.75
C MET A 125 -13.24 16.69 15.84
N ARG A 126 -13.89 17.08 16.95
CA ARG A 126 -15.36 17.00 17.08
C ARG A 126 -16.07 17.88 16.06
N GLU A 127 -15.59 19.10 15.87
CA GLU A 127 -16.14 20.04 14.88
C GLU A 127 -16.00 19.51 13.46
N ALA A 128 -14.85 18.91 13.10
CA ALA A 128 -14.67 18.30 11.79
C ALA A 128 -15.68 17.16 11.51
N VAL A 129 -15.91 16.31 12.51
CA VAL A 129 -16.91 15.22 12.41
C VAL A 129 -18.33 15.79 12.39
N HIS A 130 -18.61 16.82 13.18
CA HIS A 130 -19.91 17.51 13.17
C HIS A 130 -20.19 18.13 11.80
N GLN A 131 -19.21 18.84 11.22
CA GLN A 131 -19.35 19.44 9.88
C GLN A 131 -19.62 18.38 8.80
N ALA A 132 -18.97 17.21 8.89
CA ALA A 132 -19.26 16.08 8.01
C ALA A 132 -20.73 15.61 8.17
N SER A 133 -21.25 15.54 9.40
CA SER A 133 -22.63 15.13 9.67
C SER A 133 -23.64 16.13 9.09
N LEU A 134 -23.38 17.41 9.22
CA LEU A 134 -24.23 18.48 8.64
C LEU A 134 -24.27 18.38 7.11
N THR A 135 -23.12 18.17 6.47
CA THR A 135 -23.06 18.00 5.01
C THR A 135 -23.91 16.79 4.57
N ARG A 136 -23.84 15.69 5.28
CA ARG A 136 -24.70 14.50 5.02
C ARG A 136 -26.17 14.82 5.25
N HIS A 137 -26.50 15.52 6.33
CA HIS A 137 -27.87 15.91 6.65
C HIS A 137 -28.50 16.70 5.51
N TRP A 138 -27.86 17.80 5.10
CA TRP A 138 -28.38 18.66 4.03
C TRP A 138 -28.45 17.93 2.69
N SER A 139 -27.44 17.13 2.38
CA SER A 139 -27.48 16.27 1.19
C SER A 139 -28.72 15.36 1.18
N THR A 140 -29.02 14.73 2.30
CA THR A 140 -30.19 13.86 2.45
C THR A 140 -31.50 14.63 2.25
N ILE A 141 -31.63 15.81 2.89
CA ILE A 141 -32.84 16.66 2.79
C ILE A 141 -33.04 17.14 1.35
N LEU A 142 -32.01 17.74 0.74
CA LEU A 142 -32.14 18.33 -0.60
C LEU A 142 -32.34 17.25 -1.66
N TYR A 143 -31.51 16.20 -1.63
CA TYR A 143 -31.56 15.13 -2.62
C TYR A 143 -32.82 14.27 -2.48
N GLY A 144 -33.19 13.91 -1.24
CA GLY A 144 -34.39 13.09 -0.97
C GLY A 144 -35.70 13.78 -1.33
N ASN A 145 -35.73 15.10 -1.22
CA ASN A 145 -36.88 15.91 -1.66
C ASN A 145 -36.79 16.38 -3.12
N GLN A 146 -35.78 15.94 -3.84
CA GLN A 146 -35.58 16.31 -5.27
C GLN A 146 -35.60 17.82 -5.51
N TYR A 147 -34.98 18.59 -4.58
CA TYR A 147 -34.92 20.03 -4.70
C TYR A 147 -34.19 20.46 -5.98
N ASP A 148 -34.76 21.39 -6.73
CA ASP A 148 -34.21 21.78 -8.03
C ASP A 148 -32.83 22.43 -7.89
N LEU A 149 -31.80 21.84 -8.52
CA LEU A 149 -30.42 22.30 -8.41
C LEU A 149 -30.21 23.70 -9.01
N LYS A 150 -30.99 24.11 -10.03
CA LYS A 150 -30.87 25.41 -10.66
C LYS A 150 -31.39 26.49 -9.72
N VAL A 151 -32.51 26.22 -9.04
CA VAL A 151 -33.07 27.09 -8.03
C VAL A 151 -32.09 27.22 -6.85
N TYR A 152 -31.60 26.10 -6.32
CA TYR A 152 -30.62 26.08 -5.22
C TYR A 152 -29.37 26.91 -5.53
N LYS A 153 -28.81 26.78 -6.76
CA LYS A 153 -27.65 27.60 -7.19
C LYS A 153 -27.97 29.07 -7.19
N ALA A 154 -29.11 29.48 -7.75
CA ALA A 154 -29.50 30.89 -7.81
C ALA A 154 -29.68 31.50 -6.40
N GLU A 155 -30.30 30.77 -5.48
CA GLU A 155 -30.50 31.20 -4.09
C GLU A 155 -29.16 31.30 -3.35
N THR A 156 -28.28 30.30 -3.52
CA THR A 156 -26.95 30.29 -2.93
C THR A 156 -26.11 31.46 -3.43
N ASP A 157 -26.07 31.68 -4.74
CA ASP A 157 -25.34 32.80 -5.34
C ASP A 157 -25.86 34.16 -4.83
N ALA A 158 -27.17 34.28 -4.64
CA ALA A 158 -27.77 35.48 -4.08
C ALA A 158 -27.38 35.69 -2.59
N ALA A 159 -27.34 34.61 -1.82
CA ALA A 159 -26.94 34.65 -0.40
C ALA A 159 -25.49 35.12 -0.21
N PHE A 160 -24.57 34.66 -1.06
CA PHE A 160 -23.14 35.03 -1.01
C PHE A 160 -22.80 36.38 -1.69
N LYS A 161 -23.74 37.02 -2.36
CA LYS A 161 -23.57 38.37 -2.92
C LYS A 161 -23.92 39.47 -1.94
N LYS A 162 -24.51 39.14 -0.80
CA LYS A 162 -24.80 40.16 0.24
C LYS A 162 -23.49 40.61 0.91
N PRO A 163 -23.23 41.90 1.04
CA PRO A 163 -22.05 42.44 1.71
C PRO A 163 -22.01 42.09 3.21
#